data_feb5521bf1078b597b45b2059eae1274
#
_entry.id   feb5521bf1078b597b45b2059eae1274
#
_cell.length_a   1.000
_cell.length_b   1.000
_cell.length_c   1.000
_cell.angle_alpha   90.00
_cell.angle_beta   90.00
_cell.angle_gamma   90.00
#
_symmetry.space_group_name_H-M   'P 1'
#
loop_
_entity.id
_entity.type
_entity.pdbx_description
1 polymer ?
#
loop_
_entity_poly.entity_id
_entity_poly.type
_entity_poly.pdbx_seq_one_letter_code
_entity_poly.pdbx_strand_id
1 'polypeptide(L)'
;MAETPLAFEIATFAVLAVFFVVDLFIIGRKPHVPSTKECVQHIAFFVVMALIFGGLMWFFAGSKPAIEFYSGWLTEYSLSIDNLFVFVIIMSNFAVPKQLQKFVLSIGITIALVLRGVFILIGAAIISRFTWVFFLFGAFLIVTAIKLVTGGDEDEEYHENGLIRALRKVIKITDEYDGEKLRTVKNGAKYWTPMLIVFLTIGTTDVMFAFDSIPAIFGLTKDPFIVFT
;
A
#
# COMPACT_ATOMS: atom_id res chain seq x y z
N MET A 1 0.91 27.72 -15.63
CA MET A 1 1.25 26.63 -14.71
C MET A 1 2.40 25.91 -15.36
N ALA A 2 3.54 25.76 -14.71
CA ALA A 2 4.62 24.93 -15.25
C ALA A 2 4.13 23.47 -15.11
N GLU A 3 3.68 22.89 -16.22
CA GLU A 3 3.40 21.46 -16.29
C GLU A 3 4.75 20.73 -16.26
N THR A 4 4.80 19.60 -15.56
CA THR A 4 5.99 18.76 -15.57
C THR A 4 6.33 18.35 -17.00
N PRO A 5 7.59 18.46 -17.43
CA PRO A 5 7.95 18.08 -18.80
C PRO A 5 7.61 16.60 -19.04
N LEU A 6 6.89 16.28 -20.12
CA LEU A 6 6.49 14.90 -20.45
C LEU A 6 7.67 13.92 -20.46
N ALA A 7 8.84 14.38 -20.91
CA ALA A 7 10.05 13.55 -20.88
C ALA A 7 10.49 13.19 -19.44
N PHE A 8 10.30 14.10 -18.48
CA PHE A 8 10.59 13.86 -17.07
C PHE A 8 9.61 12.86 -16.47
N GLU A 9 8.30 12.97 -16.78
CA GLU A 9 7.27 12.03 -16.32
C GLU A 9 7.55 10.62 -16.84
N ILE A 10 7.81 10.46 -18.15
CA ILE A 10 8.13 9.17 -18.76
C ILE A 10 9.40 8.56 -18.14
N ALA A 11 10.44 9.36 -17.96
CA ALA A 11 11.69 8.89 -17.34
C ALA A 11 11.44 8.44 -15.90
N THR A 12 10.64 9.17 -15.13
CA THR A 12 10.28 8.82 -13.76
C THR A 12 9.53 7.49 -13.70
N PHE A 13 8.47 7.33 -14.49
CA PHE A 13 7.73 6.06 -14.53
C PHE A 13 8.59 4.88 -14.99
N ALA A 14 9.49 5.10 -15.95
CA ALA A 14 10.43 4.06 -16.37
C ALA A 14 11.36 3.63 -15.23
N VAL A 15 11.92 4.60 -14.48
CA VAL A 15 12.78 4.33 -13.33
C VAL A 15 12.00 3.61 -12.22
N LEU A 16 10.80 4.08 -11.88
CA LEU A 16 9.94 3.43 -10.87
C LEU A 16 9.59 1.99 -11.29
N ALA A 17 9.23 1.76 -12.56
CA ALA A 17 8.96 0.43 -13.08
C ALA A 17 10.18 -0.49 -12.97
N VAL A 18 11.38 0.01 -13.27
CA VAL A 18 12.64 -0.75 -13.12
C VAL A 18 12.87 -1.09 -11.66
N PHE A 19 12.73 -0.14 -10.73
CA PHE A 19 12.86 -0.41 -9.30
C PHE A 19 11.86 -1.46 -8.83
N PHE A 20 10.60 -1.34 -9.22
CA PHE A 20 9.55 -2.30 -8.87
C PHE A 20 9.87 -3.72 -9.38
N VAL A 21 10.29 -3.83 -10.64
CA VAL A 21 10.68 -5.12 -11.24
C VAL A 21 11.90 -5.70 -10.54
N VAL A 22 12.92 -4.90 -10.27
CA VAL A 22 14.13 -5.33 -9.55
C VAL A 22 13.79 -5.81 -8.15
N ASP A 23 12.92 -5.09 -7.44
CA ASP A 23 12.48 -5.46 -6.09
C ASP A 23 11.75 -6.81 -6.10
N LEU A 24 10.83 -7.03 -7.04
CA LEU A 24 10.17 -8.32 -7.24
C LEU A 24 11.14 -9.47 -7.52
N PHE A 25 12.18 -9.23 -8.33
CA PHE A 25 13.20 -10.24 -8.61
C PHE A 25 14.10 -10.54 -7.40
N ILE A 26 14.39 -9.52 -6.56
CA ILE A 26 15.17 -9.71 -5.32
C ILE A 26 14.36 -10.52 -4.29
N ILE A 27 13.06 -10.30 -4.21
CA ILE A 27 12.15 -11.03 -3.31
C ILE A 27 12.12 -12.52 -3.63
N GLY A 28 12.17 -12.90 -4.90
CA GLY A 28 12.22 -14.30 -5.36
C GLY A 28 13.52 -15.05 -5.03
N ARG A 29 14.55 -14.36 -4.50
CA ARG A 29 15.79 -14.98 -4.06
C ARG A 29 15.69 -15.38 -2.59
N LYS A 30 16.24 -16.57 -2.27
CA LYS A 30 16.24 -17.29 -0.98
C LYS A 30 15.73 -16.49 0.23
N PRO A 31 14.62 -16.88 0.86
CA PRO A 31 14.09 -16.20 2.01
C PRO A 31 15.11 -16.22 3.16
N HIS A 32 15.60 -15.07 3.57
CA HIS A 32 16.35 -14.87 4.80
C HIS A 32 15.66 -13.82 5.67
N VAL A 33 15.81 -13.92 6.96
CA VAL A 33 15.31 -12.90 7.89
C VAL A 33 16.28 -11.72 7.83
N PRO A 34 15.86 -10.52 7.34
CA PRO A 34 16.76 -9.38 7.24
C PRO A 34 17.20 -8.90 8.62
N SER A 35 18.46 -8.50 8.73
CA SER A 35 18.96 -7.87 9.94
C SER A 35 18.42 -6.44 10.09
N THR A 36 18.37 -5.92 11.33
CA THR A 36 17.97 -4.53 11.60
C THR A 36 18.79 -3.53 10.78
N LYS A 37 20.08 -3.82 10.58
CA LYS A 37 20.96 -2.96 9.77
C LYS A 37 20.52 -2.93 8.31
N GLU A 38 20.17 -4.07 7.71
CA GLU A 38 19.65 -4.15 6.34
C GLU A 38 18.35 -3.38 6.21
N CYS A 39 17.42 -3.51 7.18
CA CYS A 39 16.17 -2.76 7.17
C CYS A 39 16.42 -1.23 7.20
N VAL A 40 17.29 -0.76 8.11
CA VAL A 40 17.63 0.66 8.20
C VAL A 40 18.29 1.17 6.91
N GLN A 41 19.17 0.39 6.31
CA GLN A 41 19.82 0.75 5.04
C GLN A 41 18.81 0.86 3.89
N HIS A 42 17.83 -0.06 3.80
CA HIS A 42 16.77 0.01 2.80
C HIS A 42 15.89 1.26 2.99
N ILE A 43 15.46 1.53 4.22
CA ILE A 43 14.68 2.73 4.53
C ILE A 43 15.46 3.99 4.17
N ALA A 44 16.72 4.09 4.60
CA ALA A 44 17.57 5.24 4.30
C ALA A 44 17.76 5.42 2.79
N PHE A 45 17.91 4.34 2.03
CA PHE A 45 18.03 4.38 0.59
C PHE A 45 16.79 5.01 -0.07
N PHE A 46 15.58 4.55 0.29
CA PHE A 46 14.34 5.11 -0.29
C PHE A 46 14.08 6.54 0.16
N VAL A 47 14.39 6.90 1.41
CA VAL A 47 14.30 8.29 1.88
C VAL A 47 15.22 9.21 1.07
N VAL A 48 16.48 8.80 0.87
CA VAL A 48 17.42 9.57 0.05
C VAL A 48 16.95 9.70 -1.39
N MET A 49 16.41 8.62 -1.96
CA MET A 49 15.85 8.65 -3.32
C MET A 49 14.66 9.63 -3.43
N ALA A 50 13.77 9.65 -2.45
CA ALA A 50 12.65 10.60 -2.41
C ALA A 50 13.15 12.05 -2.31
N LEU A 51 14.16 12.31 -1.46
CA LEU A 51 14.77 13.64 -1.35
C LEU A 51 15.43 14.10 -2.66
N ILE A 52 16.16 13.20 -3.34
CA ILE A 52 16.76 13.48 -4.64
C ILE A 52 15.67 13.77 -5.67
N PHE A 53 14.63 12.95 -5.72
CA PHE A 53 13.53 13.11 -6.67
C PHE A 53 12.79 14.44 -6.49
N GLY A 54 12.47 14.81 -5.25
CA GLY A 54 11.88 16.12 -4.96
C GLY A 54 12.79 17.28 -5.34
N GLY A 55 14.11 17.12 -5.18
CA GLY A 55 15.11 18.09 -5.66
C GLY A 55 15.14 18.20 -7.20
N LEU A 56 15.03 17.07 -7.90
CA LEU A 56 14.90 17.06 -9.37
C LEU A 56 13.59 17.72 -9.82
N MET A 57 12.48 17.44 -9.14
CA MET A 57 11.21 18.14 -9.41
C MET A 57 11.34 19.64 -9.23
N TRP A 58 12.04 20.09 -8.19
CA TRP A 58 12.29 21.52 -7.99
C TRP A 58 13.04 22.12 -9.16
N PHE A 59 14.04 21.43 -9.67
CA PHE A 59 14.87 21.91 -10.77
C PHE A 59 14.13 21.89 -12.12
N PHE A 60 13.39 20.81 -12.44
CA PHE A 60 12.75 20.63 -13.75
C PHE A 60 11.31 21.15 -13.83
N ALA A 61 10.54 21.09 -12.73
CA ALA A 61 9.13 21.45 -12.70
C ALA A 61 8.83 22.68 -11.83
N GLY A 62 9.80 23.14 -11.04
CA GLY A 62 9.68 24.33 -10.20
C GLY A 62 9.28 24.03 -8.75
N SER A 63 9.17 25.09 -7.95
CA SER A 63 8.98 24.99 -6.50
C SER A 63 7.63 24.40 -6.10
N LYS A 64 6.55 24.76 -6.81
CA LYS A 64 5.20 24.33 -6.44
C LYS A 64 5.02 22.80 -6.54
N PRO A 65 5.31 22.13 -7.69
CA PRO A 65 5.24 20.67 -7.79
C PRO A 65 6.15 19.96 -6.78
N ALA A 66 7.33 20.49 -6.51
CA ALA A 66 8.23 19.91 -5.53
C ALA A 66 7.68 19.96 -4.10
N ILE A 67 7.07 21.09 -3.70
CA ILE A 67 6.42 21.22 -2.40
C ILE A 67 5.21 20.26 -2.29
N GLU A 68 4.39 20.17 -3.34
CA GLU A 68 3.27 19.25 -3.40
C GLU A 68 3.75 17.80 -3.25
N PHE A 69 4.82 17.41 -3.96
CA PHE A 69 5.45 16.10 -3.82
C PHE A 69 5.94 15.83 -2.39
N TYR A 70 6.75 16.71 -1.81
CA TYR A 70 7.26 16.51 -0.45
C TYR A 70 6.13 16.44 0.59
N SER A 71 5.10 17.26 0.45
CA SER A 71 3.94 17.23 1.33
C SER A 71 3.18 15.92 1.20
N GLY A 72 2.93 15.45 -0.03
CA GLY A 72 2.30 14.18 -0.32
C GLY A 72 3.11 13.01 0.21
N TRP A 73 4.41 12.97 -0.08
CA TRP A 73 5.33 11.94 0.39
C TRP A 73 5.38 11.84 1.93
N LEU A 74 5.48 12.96 2.64
CA LEU A 74 5.47 12.97 4.10
C LEU A 74 4.14 12.49 4.68
N THR A 75 3.03 12.90 4.08
CA THR A 75 1.68 12.46 4.49
C THR A 75 1.53 10.96 4.27
N GLU A 76 1.87 10.47 3.08
CA GLU A 76 1.78 9.04 2.76
C GLU A 76 2.73 8.21 3.62
N TYR A 77 3.95 8.69 3.86
CA TYR A 77 4.92 8.01 4.73
C TYR A 77 4.40 7.88 6.17
N SER A 78 3.73 8.92 6.68
CA SER A 78 3.13 8.90 8.02
C SER A 78 1.96 7.90 8.10
N LEU A 79 1.06 7.90 7.11
CA LEU A 79 -0.08 6.98 7.05
C LEU A 79 0.37 5.52 6.80
N SER A 80 1.46 5.33 6.04
CA SER A 80 1.98 4.00 5.70
C SER A 80 2.60 3.27 6.90
N ILE A 81 3.07 3.99 7.92
CA ILE A 81 3.59 3.37 9.15
C ILE A 81 2.46 2.61 9.86
N ASP A 82 1.27 3.20 9.98
CA ASP A 82 0.11 2.55 10.60
C ASP A 82 -0.30 1.29 9.81
N ASN A 83 -0.28 1.36 8.48
CA ASN A 83 -0.57 0.23 7.61
C ASN A 83 0.39 -0.95 7.86
N LEU A 84 1.68 -0.66 8.10
CA LEU A 84 2.67 -1.69 8.41
C LEU A 84 2.36 -2.40 9.73
N PHE A 85 1.95 -1.67 10.78
CA PHE A 85 1.54 -2.28 12.05
C PHE A 85 0.36 -3.24 11.86
N VAL A 86 -0.63 -2.85 11.07
CA VAL A 86 -1.79 -3.72 10.80
C VAL A 86 -1.36 -4.98 10.04
N PHE A 87 -0.41 -4.90 9.11
CA PHE A 87 0.12 -6.10 8.44
C PHE A 87 0.82 -7.04 9.42
N VAL A 88 1.57 -6.52 10.40
CA VAL A 88 2.19 -7.33 11.46
C VAL A 88 1.13 -8.02 12.32
N ILE A 89 0.06 -7.30 12.69
CA ILE A 89 -1.07 -7.85 13.46
C ILE A 89 -1.76 -8.94 12.64
N ILE A 90 -2.04 -8.73 11.36
CA ILE A 90 -2.62 -9.75 10.47
C ILE A 90 -1.73 -11.00 10.45
N MET A 91 -0.43 -10.86 10.21
CA MET A 91 0.48 -11.99 10.17
C MET A 91 0.52 -12.75 11.51
N SER A 92 0.41 -12.05 12.63
CA SER A 92 0.35 -12.65 13.97
C SER A 92 -0.95 -13.43 14.19
N ASN A 93 -2.10 -12.82 13.86
CA ASN A 93 -3.42 -13.43 14.03
C ASN A 93 -3.61 -14.68 13.18
N PHE A 94 -3.03 -14.72 12.00
CA PHE A 94 -3.04 -15.90 11.13
C PHE A 94 -1.88 -16.86 11.40
N ALA A 95 -1.10 -16.63 12.46
CA ALA A 95 0.05 -17.46 12.84
C ALA A 95 0.99 -17.76 11.66
N VAL A 96 1.30 -16.75 10.84
CA VAL A 96 2.18 -16.91 9.67
C VAL A 96 3.58 -17.32 10.13
N PRO A 97 4.11 -18.48 9.67
CA PRO A 97 5.45 -18.92 10.01
C PRO A 97 6.52 -17.86 9.71
N LYS A 98 7.48 -17.68 10.61
CA LYS A 98 8.53 -16.64 10.48
C LYS A 98 9.26 -16.67 9.13
N GLN A 99 9.49 -17.87 8.58
CA GLN A 99 10.15 -18.04 7.28
C GLN A 99 9.32 -17.49 6.11
N LEU A 100 7.99 -17.45 6.25
CA LEU A 100 7.05 -17.00 5.23
C LEU A 100 6.66 -15.51 5.37
N GLN A 101 6.93 -14.89 6.53
CA GLN A 101 6.52 -13.51 6.80
C GLN A 101 7.10 -12.52 5.77
N LYS A 102 8.38 -12.67 5.39
CA LYS A 102 9.00 -11.83 4.36
C LYS A 102 8.28 -11.98 3.02
N PHE A 103 7.99 -13.21 2.61
CA PHE A 103 7.25 -13.49 1.38
C PHE A 103 5.85 -12.88 1.41
N VAL A 104 5.12 -13.10 2.52
CA VAL A 104 3.77 -12.56 2.73
C VAL A 104 3.78 -11.03 2.67
N LEU A 105 4.71 -10.39 3.37
CA LEU A 105 4.83 -8.94 3.39
C LEU A 105 5.12 -8.39 1.99
N SER A 106 6.04 -9.00 1.26
CA SER A 106 6.43 -8.56 -0.07
C SER A 106 5.30 -8.69 -1.09
N ILE A 107 4.63 -9.83 -1.12
CA ILE A 107 3.45 -10.03 -2.00
C ILE A 107 2.30 -9.12 -1.55
N GLY A 108 2.09 -8.99 -0.24
CA GLY A 108 1.07 -8.09 0.32
C GLY A 108 1.30 -6.64 -0.11
N ILE A 109 2.51 -6.12 0.02
CA ILE A 109 2.89 -4.78 -0.44
C ILE A 109 2.68 -4.64 -1.95
N THR A 110 3.04 -5.67 -2.74
CA THR A 110 2.83 -5.66 -4.19
C THR A 110 1.35 -5.54 -4.54
N ILE A 111 0.48 -6.34 -3.87
CA ILE A 111 -0.97 -6.27 -4.04
C ILE A 111 -1.48 -4.88 -3.66
N ALA A 112 -1.04 -4.35 -2.52
CA ALA A 112 -1.37 -3.02 -2.03
C ALA A 112 -1.01 -1.93 -3.05
N LEU A 113 0.21 -1.94 -3.59
CA LEU A 113 0.66 -0.97 -4.60
C LEU A 113 -0.18 -1.03 -5.88
N VAL A 114 -0.49 -2.23 -6.37
CA VAL A 114 -1.34 -2.40 -7.57
C VAL A 114 -2.75 -1.87 -7.31
N LEU A 115 -3.36 -2.24 -6.18
CA LEU A 115 -4.70 -1.76 -5.82
C LEU A 115 -4.71 -0.24 -5.66
N ARG A 116 -3.74 0.33 -4.94
CA ARG A 116 -3.59 1.77 -4.76
C ARG A 116 -3.43 2.49 -6.08
N GLY A 117 -2.59 1.99 -7.00
CA GLY A 117 -2.46 2.52 -8.35
C GLY A 117 -3.79 2.56 -9.10
N VAL A 118 -4.57 1.49 -9.05
CA VAL A 118 -5.92 1.43 -9.65
C VAL A 118 -6.85 2.47 -9.02
N PHE A 119 -6.86 2.58 -7.69
CA PHE A 119 -7.71 3.54 -6.97
C PHE A 119 -7.31 5.00 -7.26
N ILE A 120 -6.01 5.30 -7.39
CA ILE A 120 -5.53 6.64 -7.78
C ILE A 120 -6.02 6.99 -9.18
N LEU A 121 -5.92 6.06 -10.16
CA LEU A 121 -6.43 6.29 -11.52
C LEU A 121 -7.95 6.54 -11.53
N ILE A 122 -8.70 5.74 -10.80
CA ILE A 122 -10.15 5.92 -10.66
C ILE A 122 -10.46 7.25 -9.99
N GLY A 123 -9.78 7.58 -8.88
CA GLY A 123 -9.92 8.83 -8.16
C GLY A 123 -9.63 10.05 -9.04
N ALA A 124 -8.52 10.03 -9.77
CA ALA A 124 -8.15 11.08 -10.72
C ALA A 124 -9.21 11.25 -11.82
N ALA A 125 -9.72 10.14 -12.39
CA ALA A 125 -10.76 10.18 -13.42
C ALA A 125 -12.09 10.74 -12.88
N ILE A 126 -12.47 10.41 -11.64
CA ILE A 126 -13.67 10.93 -11.00
C ILE A 126 -13.52 12.43 -10.71
N ILE A 127 -12.41 12.84 -10.10
CA ILE A 127 -12.15 14.22 -9.72
C ILE A 127 -12.08 15.13 -10.94
N SER A 128 -11.47 14.66 -12.06
CA SER A 128 -11.41 15.44 -13.30
C SER A 128 -12.78 15.73 -13.92
N ARG A 129 -13.77 14.85 -13.69
CA ARG A 129 -15.14 15.02 -14.21
C ARG A 129 -16.10 15.66 -13.22
N PHE A 130 -15.91 15.44 -11.92
CA PHE A 130 -16.86 15.79 -10.88
C PHE A 130 -16.17 16.57 -9.75
N THR A 131 -15.95 17.86 -9.93
CA THR A 131 -15.26 18.71 -8.94
C THR A 131 -15.94 18.70 -7.56
N TRP A 132 -17.27 18.45 -7.50
CA TRP A 132 -18.01 18.37 -6.24
C TRP A 132 -17.59 17.19 -5.34
N VAL A 133 -16.93 16.17 -5.92
CA VAL A 133 -16.40 15.02 -5.17
C VAL A 133 -15.37 15.45 -4.13
N PHE A 134 -14.66 16.57 -4.34
CA PHE A 134 -13.78 17.15 -3.32
C PHE A 134 -14.51 17.49 -2.02
N PHE A 135 -15.75 17.96 -2.10
CA PHE A 135 -16.53 18.26 -0.90
C PHE A 135 -16.92 16.98 -0.14
N LEU A 136 -17.17 15.88 -0.87
CA LEU A 136 -17.41 14.58 -0.24
C LEU A 136 -16.14 14.06 0.44
N PHE A 137 -14.99 14.16 -0.23
CA PHE A 137 -13.72 13.77 0.35
C PHE A 137 -13.37 14.59 1.59
N GLY A 138 -13.56 15.91 1.53
CA GLY A 138 -13.37 16.78 2.68
C GLY A 138 -14.31 16.43 3.84
N ALA A 139 -15.60 16.21 3.57
CA ALA A 139 -16.56 15.79 4.59
C ALA A 139 -16.18 14.42 5.20
N PHE A 140 -15.78 13.48 4.37
CA PHE A 140 -15.32 12.16 4.81
C PHE A 140 -14.10 12.27 5.74
N LEU A 141 -13.06 13.02 5.35
CA LEU A 141 -11.87 13.26 6.18
C LEU A 141 -12.20 13.94 7.50
N ILE A 142 -13.14 14.91 7.52
CA ILE A 142 -13.58 15.56 8.75
C ILE A 142 -14.27 14.53 9.68
N VAL A 143 -15.16 13.70 9.14
CA VAL A 143 -15.83 12.66 9.92
C VAL A 143 -14.83 11.64 10.48
N THR A 144 -13.85 11.23 9.68
CA THR A 144 -12.78 10.30 10.11
C THR A 144 -11.94 10.95 11.22
N ALA A 145 -11.53 12.21 11.05
CA ALA A 145 -10.77 12.94 12.06
C ALA A 145 -11.54 13.10 13.39
N ILE A 146 -12.85 13.41 13.31
CA ILE A 146 -13.71 13.50 14.50
C ILE A 146 -13.80 12.14 15.21
N LYS A 147 -14.00 11.05 14.46
CA LYS A 147 -14.04 9.71 15.04
C LYS A 147 -12.73 9.34 15.72
N LEU A 148 -11.59 9.70 15.12
CA LEU A 148 -10.27 9.43 15.69
C LEU A 148 -10.06 10.16 17.02
N VAL A 149 -10.56 11.40 17.14
CA VAL A 149 -10.42 12.21 18.36
C VAL A 149 -11.44 11.84 19.43
N THR A 150 -12.65 11.43 19.02
CA THR A 150 -13.76 11.14 19.94
C THR A 150 -13.93 9.64 20.22
N GLY A 151 -13.42 8.78 19.36
CA GLY A 151 -13.35 7.33 19.57
C GLY A 151 -12.37 7.09 20.72
N GLY A 152 -12.91 6.71 21.89
CA GLY A 152 -12.08 6.14 22.96
C GLY A 152 -11.39 4.88 22.46
N ASP A 153 -10.39 4.42 23.21
CA ASP A 153 -9.67 3.17 23.00
C ASP A 153 -10.65 1.99 22.80
N GLU A 154 -11.27 1.89 21.62
CA GLU A 154 -11.82 0.63 21.18
C GLU A 154 -10.60 -0.24 20.97
N ASP A 155 -10.43 -1.23 21.85
CA ASP A 155 -9.44 -2.28 21.72
C ASP A 155 -9.30 -2.62 20.23
N GLU A 156 -8.14 -2.39 19.64
CA GLU A 156 -7.81 -2.74 18.25
C GLU A 156 -7.76 -4.28 18.10
N GLU A 157 -8.80 -4.97 18.59
CA GLU A 157 -9.00 -6.37 18.25
C GLU A 157 -9.28 -6.44 16.75
N TYR A 158 -8.37 -7.05 16.04
CA TYR A 158 -8.54 -7.36 14.63
C TYR A 158 -9.85 -8.13 14.42
N HIS A 159 -10.88 -7.43 13.97
CA HIS A 159 -12.12 -8.05 13.54
C HIS A 159 -12.00 -8.56 12.11
N GLU A 160 -12.07 -9.89 11.96
CA GLU A 160 -12.05 -10.53 10.65
C GLU A 160 -13.12 -9.90 9.74
N ASN A 161 -12.68 -9.35 8.61
CA ASN A 161 -13.54 -8.65 7.66
C ASN A 161 -14.70 -9.56 7.21
N GLY A 162 -15.92 -9.04 7.14
CA GLY A 162 -17.12 -9.79 6.75
C GLY A 162 -16.97 -10.57 5.44
N LEU A 163 -16.19 -10.02 4.49
CA LEU A 163 -15.84 -10.67 3.24
C LEU A 163 -15.04 -11.96 3.47
N ILE A 164 -14.04 -11.92 4.35
CA ILE A 164 -13.19 -13.07 4.68
C ILE A 164 -14.02 -14.15 5.36
N ARG A 165 -14.90 -13.75 6.28
CA ARG A 165 -15.84 -14.66 6.96
C ARG A 165 -16.80 -15.33 5.98
N ALA A 166 -17.32 -14.60 4.98
CA ALA A 166 -18.17 -15.15 3.93
C ALA A 166 -17.39 -16.14 3.04
N LEU A 167 -16.15 -15.79 2.69
CA LEU A 167 -15.29 -16.61 1.84
C LEU A 167 -14.95 -17.95 2.50
N ARG A 168 -14.64 -17.96 3.81
CA ARG A 168 -14.41 -19.20 4.58
C ARG A 168 -15.59 -20.17 4.56
N LYS A 169 -16.81 -19.69 4.36
CA LYS A 169 -18.00 -20.55 4.23
C LYS A 169 -18.11 -21.23 2.87
N VAL A 170 -17.50 -20.65 1.84
CA VAL A 170 -17.65 -21.11 0.45
C VAL A 170 -16.45 -21.95 0.00
N ILE A 171 -15.24 -21.63 0.47
CA ILE A 171 -14.01 -22.33 0.07
C ILE A 171 -13.50 -23.26 1.15
N LYS A 172 -13.01 -24.43 0.72
CA LYS A 172 -12.35 -25.40 1.62
C LYS A 172 -10.92 -24.96 1.88
N ILE A 173 -10.62 -24.57 3.12
CA ILE A 173 -9.30 -24.10 3.55
C ILE A 173 -8.71 -25.15 4.48
N THR A 174 -7.40 -25.39 4.38
CA THR A 174 -6.64 -26.19 5.36
C THR A 174 -6.21 -25.34 6.54
N ASP A 175 -5.97 -25.98 7.68
CA ASP A 175 -5.42 -25.31 8.87
C ASP A 175 -3.88 -25.14 8.82
N GLU A 176 -3.21 -25.77 7.84
CA GLU A 176 -1.76 -25.79 7.73
C GLU A 176 -1.27 -25.07 6.48
N TYR A 177 -0.15 -24.35 6.64
CA TYR A 177 0.59 -23.76 5.53
C TYR A 177 1.36 -24.85 4.75
N ASP A 178 1.35 -24.80 3.42
CA ASP A 178 2.17 -25.65 2.54
C ASP A 178 3.24 -24.79 1.85
N GLY A 179 4.21 -24.31 2.63
CA GLY A 179 5.20 -23.34 2.14
C GLY A 179 4.52 -22.10 1.58
N GLU A 180 4.98 -21.62 0.43
CA GLU A 180 4.45 -20.42 -0.25
C GLU A 180 3.20 -20.70 -1.10
N LYS A 181 2.71 -21.94 -1.14
CA LYS A 181 1.62 -22.33 -2.02
C LYS A 181 0.27 -21.82 -1.52
N LEU A 182 -0.53 -21.33 -2.44
CA LEU A 182 -1.93 -20.93 -2.19
C LEU A 182 -2.88 -22.13 -2.17
N ARG A 183 -2.48 -23.24 -2.79
CA ARG A 183 -3.30 -24.47 -2.88
C ARG A 183 -2.47 -25.69 -2.55
N THR A 184 -3.09 -26.63 -1.86
CA THR A 184 -2.51 -27.94 -1.54
C THR A 184 -3.49 -29.06 -1.86
N VAL A 185 -2.97 -30.28 -1.95
CA VAL A 185 -3.78 -31.48 -2.18
C VAL A 185 -3.66 -32.37 -0.95
N LYS A 186 -4.78 -32.58 -0.24
CA LYS A 186 -4.89 -33.54 0.88
C LYS A 186 -5.92 -34.62 0.52
N ASN A 187 -5.55 -35.87 0.64
CA ASN A 187 -6.43 -37.04 0.36
C ASN A 187 -7.08 -37.00 -1.04
N GLY A 188 -6.34 -36.55 -2.05
CA GLY A 188 -6.84 -36.44 -3.44
C GLY A 188 -7.77 -35.24 -3.71
N ALA A 189 -8.11 -34.44 -2.70
CA ALA A 189 -8.93 -33.24 -2.86
C ALA A 189 -8.06 -31.97 -2.79
N LYS A 190 -8.45 -30.96 -3.58
CA LYS A 190 -7.78 -29.65 -3.61
C LYS A 190 -8.34 -28.74 -2.52
N TYR A 191 -7.46 -28.15 -1.73
CA TYR A 191 -7.77 -27.19 -0.69
C TYR A 191 -6.97 -25.90 -0.89
N TRP A 192 -7.49 -24.80 -0.39
CA TRP A 192 -6.76 -23.56 -0.25
C TRP A 192 -5.97 -23.56 1.06
N THR A 193 -4.79 -22.95 1.06
CA THR A 193 -3.99 -22.77 2.27
C THR A 193 -4.42 -21.47 2.98
N PRO A 194 -4.07 -21.29 4.28
CA PRO A 194 -4.30 -20.04 4.99
C PRO A 194 -3.62 -18.83 4.31
N MET A 195 -2.58 -19.06 3.51
CA MET A 195 -1.89 -18.03 2.73
C MET A 195 -2.83 -17.20 1.86
N LEU A 196 -3.85 -17.83 1.23
CA LEU A 196 -4.84 -17.11 0.44
C LEU A 196 -5.61 -16.10 1.30
N ILE A 197 -6.05 -16.53 2.50
CA ILE A 197 -6.80 -15.65 3.41
C ILE A 197 -5.94 -14.48 3.86
N VAL A 198 -4.67 -14.73 4.19
CA VAL A 198 -3.72 -13.69 4.57
C VAL A 198 -3.59 -12.63 3.46
N PHE A 199 -3.39 -13.03 2.21
CA PHE A 199 -3.30 -12.07 1.09
C PHE A 199 -4.59 -11.31 0.85
N LEU A 200 -5.73 -11.97 0.94
CA LEU A 200 -7.02 -11.29 0.79
C LEU A 200 -7.27 -10.31 1.93
N THR A 201 -6.89 -10.68 3.15
CA THR A 201 -7.00 -9.80 4.32
C THR A 201 -6.11 -8.58 4.15
N ILE A 202 -4.83 -8.75 3.79
CA ILE A 202 -3.91 -7.65 3.53
C ILE A 202 -4.46 -6.74 2.42
N GLY A 203 -4.89 -7.32 1.29
CA GLY A 203 -5.43 -6.55 0.17
C GLY A 203 -6.68 -5.77 0.52
N THR A 204 -7.64 -6.37 1.22
CA THR A 204 -8.88 -5.68 1.64
C THR A 204 -8.62 -4.60 2.68
N THR A 205 -7.67 -4.82 3.57
CA THR A 205 -7.27 -3.83 4.57
C THR A 205 -6.58 -2.64 3.91
N ASP A 206 -5.68 -2.88 2.93
CA ASP A 206 -5.04 -1.78 2.21
C ASP A 206 -6.04 -0.96 1.38
N VAL A 207 -7.06 -1.59 0.81
CA VAL A 207 -8.17 -0.86 0.17
C VAL A 207 -8.87 0.06 1.17
N MET A 208 -9.10 -0.36 2.41
CA MET A 208 -9.69 0.51 3.45
C MET A 208 -8.79 1.71 3.73
N PHE A 209 -7.48 1.51 3.85
CA PHE A 209 -6.52 2.60 4.02
C PHE A 209 -6.43 3.54 2.81
N ALA A 210 -6.60 3.00 1.60
CA ALA A 210 -6.64 3.81 0.39
C ALA A 210 -7.84 4.78 0.36
N PHE A 211 -8.96 4.44 1.00
CA PHE A 211 -10.09 5.36 1.12
C PHE A 211 -9.78 6.60 1.97
N ASP A 212 -8.84 6.52 2.91
CA ASP A 212 -8.41 7.65 3.75
C ASP A 212 -7.25 8.40 3.09
N SER A 213 -6.23 7.70 2.59
CA SER A 213 -5.00 8.29 2.06
C SER A 213 -5.20 8.98 0.72
N ILE A 214 -5.97 8.39 -0.21
CA ILE A 214 -6.16 8.95 -1.55
C ILE A 214 -6.86 10.32 -1.50
N PRO A 215 -7.99 10.51 -0.78
CA PRO A 215 -8.56 11.83 -0.60
C PRO A 215 -7.60 12.84 0.05
N ALA A 216 -6.81 12.41 1.02
CA ALA A 216 -5.82 13.28 1.69
C ALA A 216 -4.78 13.79 0.70
N ILE A 217 -4.21 12.91 -0.14
CA ILE A 217 -3.21 13.29 -1.16
C ILE A 217 -3.84 14.17 -2.24
N PHE A 218 -5.04 13.86 -2.74
CA PHE A 218 -5.74 14.73 -3.70
C PHE A 218 -6.14 16.08 -3.11
N GLY A 219 -6.21 16.21 -1.79
CA GLY A 219 -6.34 17.49 -1.10
C GLY A 219 -5.08 18.35 -1.17
N LEU A 220 -3.90 17.75 -1.33
CA LEU A 220 -2.61 18.43 -1.44
C LEU A 220 -2.26 18.78 -2.88
N THR A 221 -2.54 17.89 -3.83
CA THR A 221 -2.25 18.10 -5.25
C THR A 221 -3.36 17.52 -6.13
N LYS A 222 -3.59 18.16 -7.28
CA LYS A 222 -4.51 17.66 -8.32
C LYS A 222 -3.76 17.00 -9.49
N ASP A 223 -2.44 16.99 -9.43
CA ASP A 223 -1.62 16.40 -10.47
C ASP A 223 -1.49 14.89 -10.25
N PRO A 224 -2.06 14.04 -11.13
CA PRO A 224 -1.98 12.59 -10.99
C PRO A 224 -0.54 12.07 -11.00
N PHE A 225 0.37 12.73 -11.69
CA PHE A 225 1.78 12.36 -11.72
C PHE A 225 2.39 12.46 -10.31
N ILE A 226 2.15 13.58 -9.61
CA ILE A 226 2.65 13.78 -8.23
C ILE A 226 2.02 12.77 -7.27
N VAL A 227 0.72 12.45 -7.46
CA VAL A 227 0.03 11.46 -6.60
C VAL A 227 0.61 10.05 -6.79
N PHE A 228 1.11 9.73 -8.00
CA PHE A 228 1.67 8.41 -8.31
C PHE A 228 3.12 8.23 -7.87
N THR A 229 3.89 9.32 -7.75
CA THR A 229 5.34 9.29 -7.48
C THR A 229 5.66 9.43 -6.01
#